data_3148f5cfaf09abec609ce85814942a21
#
_entry.id   3148f5cfaf09abec609ce85814942a21
#
_cell.length_a   1.000
_cell.length_b   1.000
_cell.length_c   1.000
_cell.angle_alpha   90.00
_cell.angle_beta   90.00
_cell.angle_gamma   90.00
#
_symmetry.space_group_name_H-M   'P 1'
#
loop_
_entity.id
_entity.type
_entity.pdbx_description
1 polymer ?
#
loop_
_entity_poly.entity_id
_entity_poly.type
_entity_poly.pdbx_seq_one_letter_code
_entity_poly.pdbx_strand_id
1 'polypeptide(L)'
;PAGEDWQVSRDAAGLDELVARLTGVMPECIGVEATGGYETVVAATLAAAGLPVVVLNPAQVRHFANALGKRAKTDPIDAAVIALFIKATTPAIRPLPDEATCMLADLVTRRRQIIAMIVAERLRLKRASSKRLIKSITRLLAALQKELSDLESGIDEAIKASPVWKDKEDLLASIPGIGPATARTLIAELPELGSLDRRQIAALVGLAPWTRQSGKWRGKSVIGGGRAQVRSALYMAALVASRYNSVLKTVYQRLLSAGKAKKVALIAVARKLLITCNAIIRTQKTWQST
;
A
#
# COMPACT_ATOMS: atom_id res chain seq x y z
N PRO A 1 6.13 -30.70 0.56
CA PRO A 1 7.25 -31.41 1.10
C PRO A 1 6.92 -31.81 2.53
N ALA A 2 7.27 -33.05 2.92
CA ALA A 2 7.32 -33.44 4.31
C ALA A 2 8.48 -32.63 4.92
N GLY A 3 8.17 -31.52 5.57
CA GLY A 3 9.16 -30.64 6.17
C GLY A 3 9.18 -30.82 7.67
N GLU A 4 10.27 -30.49 8.29
CA GLU A 4 10.36 -30.38 9.74
C GLU A 4 9.64 -29.12 10.20
N ASP A 5 8.76 -29.26 11.17
CA ASP A 5 8.15 -28.12 11.88
C ASP A 5 9.04 -27.76 13.07
N TRP A 6 9.45 -26.50 13.15
CA TRP A 6 10.24 -25.99 14.24
C TRP A 6 9.90 -24.52 14.51
N GLN A 7 10.22 -24.05 15.71
CA GLN A 7 9.95 -22.70 16.13
C GLN A 7 11.23 -22.07 16.68
N VAL A 8 11.39 -20.77 16.44
CA VAL A 8 12.45 -19.96 17.04
C VAL A 8 11.84 -18.75 17.74
N SER A 9 12.54 -18.24 18.74
CA SER A 9 12.17 -16.97 19.36
C SER A 9 12.37 -15.79 18.37
N ARG A 10 11.67 -14.70 18.58
CA ARG A 10 11.79 -13.51 17.74
C ARG A 10 12.81 -12.50 18.27
N ASP A 11 13.69 -12.92 19.15
CA ASP A 11 14.84 -12.14 19.62
C ASP A 11 16.06 -12.37 18.70
N ALA A 12 17.16 -11.68 18.98
CA ALA A 12 18.38 -11.76 18.18
C ALA A 12 18.88 -13.21 18.07
N ALA A 13 18.89 -13.96 19.17
CA ALA A 13 19.39 -15.33 19.16
C ALA A 13 18.53 -16.27 18.30
N GLY A 14 17.20 -16.15 18.37
CA GLY A 14 16.30 -16.95 17.53
C GLY A 14 16.36 -16.56 16.07
N LEU A 15 16.61 -15.29 15.75
CA LEU A 15 16.83 -14.85 14.36
C LEU A 15 18.16 -15.40 13.80
N ASP A 16 19.22 -15.41 14.61
CA ASP A 16 20.50 -16.00 14.22
C ASP A 16 20.37 -17.53 13.99
N GLU A 17 19.63 -18.22 14.85
CA GLU A 17 19.31 -19.64 14.66
C GLU A 17 18.52 -19.87 13.36
N LEU A 18 17.52 -19.03 13.08
CA LEU A 18 16.73 -19.08 11.85
C LEU A 18 17.62 -18.95 10.60
N VAL A 19 18.49 -17.95 10.59
CA VAL A 19 19.44 -17.72 9.49
C VAL A 19 20.36 -18.91 9.31
N ALA A 20 20.97 -19.40 10.40
CA ALA A 20 21.88 -20.54 10.34
C ALA A 20 21.22 -21.79 9.75
N ARG A 21 20.01 -22.14 10.22
CA ARG A 21 19.26 -23.30 9.73
C ARG A 21 18.90 -23.15 8.24
N LEU A 22 18.37 -21.99 7.83
CA LEU A 22 17.95 -21.76 6.46
C LEU A 22 19.13 -21.67 5.49
N THR A 23 20.26 -21.12 5.93
CA THR A 23 21.51 -21.13 5.14
C THR A 23 22.00 -22.55 4.89
N GLY A 24 21.89 -23.44 5.88
CA GLY A 24 22.26 -24.86 5.73
C GLY A 24 21.37 -25.63 4.74
N VAL A 25 20.10 -25.26 4.63
CA VAL A 25 19.12 -25.90 3.73
C VAL A 25 19.16 -25.30 2.31
N MET A 26 19.63 -24.06 2.15
CA MET A 26 19.67 -23.31 0.88
C MET A 26 18.34 -23.34 0.12
N PRO A 27 17.24 -22.83 0.69
CA PRO A 27 15.93 -22.88 0.06
C PRO A 27 15.87 -22.00 -1.20
N GLU A 28 15.15 -22.44 -2.22
CA GLU A 28 14.92 -21.64 -3.44
C GLU A 28 14.06 -20.40 -3.18
N CYS A 29 13.19 -20.44 -2.18
CA CYS A 29 12.35 -19.32 -1.77
C CYS A 29 11.84 -19.51 -0.34
N ILE A 30 11.85 -18.44 0.44
CA ILE A 30 11.33 -18.37 1.80
C ILE A 30 10.12 -17.45 1.81
N GLY A 31 8.93 -17.96 2.19
CA GLY A 31 7.73 -17.15 2.30
C GLY A 31 7.49 -16.70 3.72
N VAL A 32 7.26 -15.41 3.89
CA VAL A 32 6.83 -14.81 5.14
C VAL A 32 5.48 -14.15 4.94
N GLU A 33 4.49 -14.47 5.78
CA GLU A 33 3.17 -13.84 5.69
C GLU A 33 3.20 -12.45 6.29
N ALA A 34 2.63 -11.45 5.58
CA ALA A 34 2.50 -10.08 6.07
C ALA A 34 1.50 -10.03 7.23
N THR A 35 1.99 -9.83 8.45
CA THR A 35 1.20 -9.84 9.70
C THR A 35 1.22 -8.49 10.41
N GLY A 36 1.04 -7.39 9.65
CA GLY A 36 0.93 -6.05 10.21
C GLY A 36 2.25 -5.44 10.72
N GLY A 37 3.38 -5.85 10.12
CA GLY A 37 4.72 -5.35 10.44
C GLY A 37 5.56 -6.30 11.29
N TYR A 38 4.96 -7.36 11.86
CA TYR A 38 5.71 -8.36 12.60
C TYR A 38 6.70 -9.15 11.71
N GLU A 39 6.39 -9.30 10.44
CA GLU A 39 7.23 -9.96 9.43
C GLU A 39 8.48 -9.15 9.05
N THR A 40 8.46 -7.83 9.25
CA THR A 40 9.48 -6.93 8.71
C THR A 40 10.89 -7.26 9.20
N VAL A 41 11.06 -7.48 10.51
CA VAL A 41 12.38 -7.81 11.09
C VAL A 41 12.87 -9.14 10.57
N VAL A 42 12.02 -10.17 10.56
CA VAL A 42 12.37 -11.51 10.06
C VAL A 42 12.76 -11.47 8.58
N ALA A 43 11.94 -10.81 7.75
CA ALA A 43 12.22 -10.68 6.33
C ALA A 43 13.53 -9.90 6.06
N ALA A 44 13.78 -8.82 6.81
CA ALA A 44 14.99 -8.03 6.68
C ALA A 44 16.24 -8.82 7.10
N THR A 45 16.18 -9.56 8.21
CA THR A 45 17.30 -10.39 8.69
C THR A 45 17.66 -11.49 7.68
N LEU A 46 16.65 -12.19 7.15
CA LEU A 46 16.87 -13.23 6.14
C LEU A 46 17.42 -12.66 4.83
N ALA A 47 16.89 -11.51 4.39
CA ALA A 47 17.40 -10.85 3.17
C ALA A 47 18.82 -10.30 3.33
N ALA A 48 19.18 -9.77 4.52
CA ALA A 48 20.55 -9.34 4.83
C ALA A 48 21.54 -10.51 4.81
N ALA A 49 21.09 -11.74 5.15
CA ALA A 49 21.86 -12.97 5.01
C ALA A 49 21.92 -13.51 3.57
N GLY A 50 21.39 -12.79 2.58
CA GLY A 50 21.38 -13.20 1.17
C GLY A 50 20.35 -14.27 0.82
N LEU A 51 19.42 -14.58 1.72
CA LEU A 51 18.40 -15.61 1.51
C LEU A 51 17.23 -15.09 0.65
N PRO A 52 16.64 -15.93 -0.21
CA PRO A 52 15.59 -15.54 -1.15
C PRO A 52 14.22 -15.42 -0.46
N VAL A 53 13.92 -14.25 0.08
CA VAL A 53 12.69 -13.98 0.86
C VAL A 53 11.61 -13.32 0.01
N VAL A 54 10.37 -13.75 0.20
CA VAL A 54 9.16 -13.12 -0.35
C VAL A 54 8.13 -12.87 0.75
N VAL A 55 7.63 -11.65 0.82
CA VAL A 55 6.53 -11.29 1.72
C VAL A 55 5.20 -11.53 1.00
N LEU A 56 4.37 -12.40 1.56
CA LEU A 56 3.14 -12.88 0.96
C LEU A 56 1.90 -12.15 1.51
N ASN A 57 0.92 -11.95 0.65
CA ASN A 57 -0.35 -11.37 1.06
C ASN A 57 -1.21 -12.40 1.81
N PRO A 58 -1.60 -12.14 3.09
CA PRO A 58 -2.39 -13.05 3.91
C PRO A 58 -3.71 -13.49 3.26
N ALA A 59 -4.38 -12.58 2.55
CA ALA A 59 -5.64 -12.91 1.88
C ALA A 59 -5.44 -13.93 0.76
N GLN A 60 -4.33 -13.86 0.02
CA GLN A 60 -4.02 -14.82 -1.05
C GLN A 60 -3.70 -16.20 -0.47
N VAL A 61 -2.85 -16.25 0.56
CA VAL A 61 -2.53 -17.48 1.29
C VAL A 61 -3.79 -18.12 1.86
N ARG A 62 -4.66 -17.32 2.49
CA ARG A 62 -5.93 -17.82 3.06
C ARG A 62 -6.90 -18.34 1.99
N HIS A 63 -7.03 -17.66 0.87
CA HIS A 63 -7.86 -18.16 -0.24
C HIS A 63 -7.31 -19.46 -0.81
N PHE A 64 -6.00 -19.60 -0.91
CA PHE A 64 -5.35 -20.81 -1.34
C PHE A 64 -5.56 -21.96 -0.35
N ALA A 65 -5.43 -21.71 0.96
CA ALA A 65 -5.76 -22.69 2.02
C ALA A 65 -7.21 -23.19 1.89
N ASN A 66 -8.16 -22.27 1.68
CA ASN A 66 -9.57 -22.64 1.47
C ASN A 66 -9.77 -23.49 0.21
N ALA A 67 -9.07 -23.18 -0.88
CA ALA A 67 -9.10 -23.99 -2.12
C ALA A 67 -8.57 -25.42 -1.91
N LEU A 68 -7.60 -25.58 -1.00
CA LEU A 68 -7.08 -26.89 -0.57
C LEU A 68 -7.95 -27.60 0.48
N GLY A 69 -9.10 -27.02 0.86
CA GLY A 69 -9.96 -27.56 1.91
C GLY A 69 -9.42 -27.38 3.33
N LYS A 70 -8.33 -26.64 3.53
CA LYS A 70 -7.71 -26.36 4.83
C LYS A 70 -8.45 -25.20 5.51
N ARG A 71 -9.42 -25.51 6.38
CA ARG A 71 -10.22 -24.50 7.11
C ARG A 71 -9.63 -24.12 8.45
N ALA A 72 -8.94 -25.04 9.12
CA ALA A 72 -8.25 -24.78 10.37
C ALA A 72 -7.08 -23.83 10.15
N LYS A 73 -6.78 -23.01 11.17
CA LYS A 73 -5.64 -22.10 11.20
C LYS A 73 -4.79 -22.45 12.40
N THR A 74 -3.63 -23.06 12.15
CA THR A 74 -2.58 -23.33 13.15
C THR A 74 -1.25 -23.08 12.46
N ASP A 75 -0.21 -22.72 13.21
CA ASP A 75 1.09 -22.37 12.65
C ASP A 75 1.68 -23.47 11.74
N PRO A 76 1.65 -24.78 12.08
CA PRO A 76 2.11 -25.82 11.17
C PRO A 76 1.31 -25.92 9.87
N ILE A 77 -0.02 -25.76 9.95
CA ILE A 77 -0.89 -25.76 8.74
C ILE A 77 -0.59 -24.54 7.88
N ASP A 78 -0.42 -23.38 8.48
CA ASP A 78 -0.13 -22.14 7.77
C ASP A 78 1.25 -22.22 7.10
N ALA A 79 2.28 -22.73 7.77
CA ALA A 79 3.62 -22.95 7.19
C ALA A 79 3.57 -23.90 5.97
N ALA A 80 2.86 -25.03 6.08
CA ALA A 80 2.67 -25.97 4.98
C ALA A 80 1.91 -25.35 3.81
N VAL A 81 0.86 -24.56 4.09
CA VAL A 81 0.09 -23.83 3.06
C VAL A 81 0.95 -22.80 2.36
N ILE A 82 1.77 -22.04 3.09
CA ILE A 82 2.70 -21.05 2.54
C ILE A 82 3.69 -21.74 1.58
N ALA A 83 4.29 -22.85 2.00
CA ALA A 83 5.21 -23.62 1.16
C ALA A 83 4.54 -24.09 -0.14
N LEU A 84 3.32 -24.64 -0.05
CA LEU A 84 2.55 -25.07 -1.23
C LEU A 84 2.15 -23.88 -2.11
N PHE A 85 1.81 -22.74 -1.52
CA PHE A 85 1.48 -21.52 -2.25
C PHE A 85 2.66 -21.02 -3.06
N ILE A 86 3.85 -20.95 -2.47
CA ILE A 86 5.09 -20.54 -3.15
C ILE A 86 5.38 -21.50 -4.31
N LYS A 87 5.31 -22.80 -4.08
CA LYS A 87 5.53 -23.82 -5.12
C LYS A 87 4.56 -23.68 -6.28
N ALA A 88 3.28 -23.36 -6.00
CA ALA A 88 2.25 -23.26 -7.02
C ALA A 88 2.29 -21.93 -7.79
N THR A 89 2.72 -20.83 -7.15
CA THR A 89 2.64 -19.48 -7.71
C THR A 89 3.98 -18.90 -8.15
N THR A 90 5.10 -19.51 -7.71
CA THR A 90 6.47 -19.04 -8.00
C THR A 90 6.60 -17.52 -7.92
N PRO A 91 6.32 -16.90 -6.74
CA PRO A 91 6.29 -15.47 -6.62
C PRO A 91 7.68 -14.86 -6.87
N ALA A 92 7.72 -13.74 -7.60
CA ALA A 92 8.98 -13.06 -7.85
C ALA A 92 9.56 -12.47 -6.54
N ILE A 93 10.82 -12.80 -6.25
CA ILE A 93 11.58 -12.22 -5.15
C ILE A 93 11.86 -10.75 -5.51
N ARG A 94 11.51 -9.82 -4.62
CA ARG A 94 11.71 -8.39 -4.80
C ARG A 94 12.59 -7.86 -3.69
N PRO A 95 13.46 -6.88 -3.97
CA PRO A 95 14.21 -6.20 -2.93
C PRO A 95 13.25 -5.66 -1.86
N LEU A 96 13.59 -5.85 -0.60
CA LEU A 96 12.87 -5.24 0.51
C LEU A 96 13.18 -3.74 0.54
N PRO A 97 12.24 -2.90 1.03
CA PRO A 97 12.52 -1.49 1.28
C PRO A 97 13.68 -1.33 2.25
N ASP A 98 14.54 -0.35 2.01
CA ASP A 98 15.57 0.04 2.96
C ASP A 98 14.98 0.66 4.23
N GLU A 99 15.79 0.80 5.28
CA GLU A 99 15.37 1.34 6.58
C GLU A 99 14.78 2.74 6.45
N ALA A 100 15.35 3.59 5.63
CA ALA A 100 14.87 4.95 5.40
C ALA A 100 13.47 4.94 4.75
N THR A 101 13.24 4.05 3.79
CA THR A 101 11.90 3.87 3.17
C THR A 101 10.88 3.32 4.16
N CYS A 102 11.27 2.39 5.03
CA CYS A 102 10.41 1.89 6.11
C CYS A 102 10.05 3.03 7.07
N MET A 103 11.01 3.83 7.52
CA MET A 103 10.80 4.98 8.39
C MET A 103 9.85 6.01 7.75
N LEU A 104 10.03 6.32 6.48
CA LEU A 104 9.11 7.21 5.76
C LEU A 104 7.69 6.65 5.71
N ALA A 105 7.54 5.35 5.47
CA ALA A 105 6.23 4.68 5.45
C ALA A 105 5.54 4.74 6.82
N ASP A 106 6.29 4.60 7.91
CA ASP A 106 5.79 4.73 9.27
C ASP A 106 5.31 6.15 9.57
N LEU A 107 6.10 7.17 9.21
CA LEU A 107 5.71 8.58 9.35
C LEU A 107 4.44 8.91 8.56
N VAL A 108 4.35 8.48 7.30
CA VAL A 108 3.17 8.67 6.44
C VAL A 108 1.95 7.94 7.03
N THR A 109 2.15 6.75 7.57
CA THR A 109 1.10 5.97 8.25
C THR A 109 0.65 6.69 9.52
N ARG A 110 1.58 7.17 10.35
CA ARG A 110 1.27 7.91 11.56
C ARG A 110 0.51 9.21 11.27
N ARG A 111 0.94 9.96 10.27
CA ARG A 111 0.22 11.16 9.79
C ARG A 111 -1.24 10.86 9.47
N ARG A 112 -1.51 9.77 8.77
CA ARG A 112 -2.87 9.33 8.45
C ARG A 112 -3.69 9.00 9.69
N GLN A 113 -3.10 8.32 10.67
CA GLN A 113 -3.77 8.01 11.94
C GLN A 113 -4.15 9.28 12.69
N ILE A 114 -3.25 10.26 12.78
CA ILE A 114 -3.53 11.55 13.44
C ILE A 114 -4.66 12.29 12.72
N ILE A 115 -4.66 12.33 11.39
CA ILE A 115 -5.76 12.94 10.62
C ILE A 115 -7.10 12.24 10.92
N ALA A 116 -7.12 10.92 10.99
CA ALA A 116 -8.33 10.17 11.32
C ALA A 116 -8.83 10.51 12.74
N MET A 117 -7.94 10.63 13.72
CA MET A 117 -8.29 11.08 15.08
C MET A 117 -8.84 12.51 15.10
N ILE A 118 -8.21 13.45 14.37
CA ILE A 118 -8.70 14.82 14.24
C ILE A 118 -10.12 14.85 13.65
N VAL A 119 -10.37 14.07 12.61
CA VAL A 119 -11.71 13.98 11.99
C VAL A 119 -12.73 13.43 12.98
N ALA A 120 -12.39 12.37 13.72
CA ALA A 120 -13.26 11.77 14.72
C ALA A 120 -13.59 12.78 15.85
N GLU A 121 -12.59 13.51 16.37
CA GLU A 121 -12.79 14.52 17.42
C GLU A 121 -13.61 15.71 16.91
N ARG A 122 -13.40 16.17 15.67
CA ARG A 122 -14.23 17.22 15.06
C ARG A 122 -15.70 16.82 14.94
N LEU A 123 -15.97 15.53 14.63
CA LEU A 123 -17.35 15.03 14.58
C LEU A 123 -17.97 14.93 15.98
N ARG A 124 -17.18 14.57 17.01
CA ARG A 124 -17.62 14.59 18.42
C ARG A 124 -17.92 16.01 18.88
N LEU A 125 -17.04 16.96 18.53
CA LEU A 125 -17.23 18.38 18.89
C LEU A 125 -18.56 18.93 18.38
N LYS A 126 -18.97 18.58 17.14
CA LYS A 126 -20.25 19.01 16.57
C LYS A 126 -21.48 18.51 17.36
N ARG A 127 -21.34 17.46 18.15
CA ARG A 127 -22.42 16.85 18.93
C ARG A 127 -22.33 17.19 20.42
N ALA A 128 -21.24 17.85 20.84
CA ALA A 128 -21.00 18.13 22.25
C ALA A 128 -21.87 19.34 22.69
N SER A 129 -22.62 19.19 23.79
CA SER A 129 -23.45 20.23 24.41
C SER A 129 -22.87 20.77 25.71
N SER A 130 -22.10 19.95 26.45
CA SER A 130 -21.51 20.34 27.73
C SER A 130 -20.22 21.14 27.52
N LYS A 131 -20.14 22.31 28.22
CA LYS A 131 -18.94 23.18 28.21
C LYS A 131 -17.66 22.41 28.62
N ARG A 132 -17.77 21.47 29.58
CA ARG A 132 -16.64 20.63 30.04
C ARG A 132 -16.17 19.70 28.93
N LEU A 133 -17.10 19.07 28.21
CA LEU A 133 -16.78 18.16 27.09
C LEU A 133 -16.18 18.92 25.93
N ILE A 134 -16.76 20.07 25.53
CA ILE A 134 -16.23 20.95 24.49
C ILE A 134 -14.79 21.35 24.79
N LYS A 135 -14.50 21.82 26.04
CA LYS A 135 -13.14 22.19 26.46
C LYS A 135 -12.17 21.00 26.36
N SER A 136 -12.59 19.81 26.76
CA SER A 136 -11.77 18.58 26.67
C SER A 136 -11.43 18.24 25.22
N ILE A 137 -12.43 18.21 24.33
CA ILE A 137 -12.24 17.88 22.90
C ILE A 137 -11.37 18.94 22.22
N THR A 138 -11.60 20.23 22.50
CA THR A 138 -10.81 21.31 21.90
C THR A 138 -9.33 21.21 22.29
N ARG A 139 -9.03 20.90 23.55
CA ARG A 139 -7.65 20.67 24.02
C ARG A 139 -6.99 19.49 23.30
N LEU A 140 -7.69 18.37 23.13
CA LEU A 140 -7.19 17.21 22.40
C LEU A 140 -6.97 17.54 20.92
N LEU A 141 -7.89 18.26 20.28
CA LEU A 141 -7.73 18.70 18.89
C LEU A 141 -6.49 19.59 18.70
N ALA A 142 -6.22 20.51 19.63
CA ALA A 142 -5.02 21.35 19.57
C ALA A 142 -3.73 20.51 19.67
N ALA A 143 -3.69 19.53 20.58
CA ALA A 143 -2.57 18.60 20.71
C ALA A 143 -2.36 17.76 19.43
N LEU A 144 -3.43 17.19 18.87
CA LEU A 144 -3.37 16.42 17.62
C LEU A 144 -2.95 17.28 16.42
N GLN A 145 -3.37 18.54 16.36
CA GLN A 145 -2.95 19.47 15.29
C GLN A 145 -1.46 19.82 15.39
N LYS A 146 -0.93 20.00 16.60
CA LYS A 146 0.50 20.21 16.81
C LYS A 146 1.29 18.99 16.37
N GLU A 147 0.90 17.81 16.83
CA GLU A 147 1.55 16.55 16.44
C GLU A 147 1.53 16.34 14.92
N LEU A 148 0.42 16.69 14.24
CA LEU A 148 0.34 16.63 12.79
C LEU A 148 1.36 17.56 12.13
N SER A 149 1.51 18.78 12.64
CA SER A 149 2.49 19.76 12.11
C SER A 149 3.92 19.26 12.27
N ASP A 150 4.25 18.71 13.44
CA ASP A 150 5.58 18.18 13.75
C ASP A 150 5.91 16.97 12.84
N LEU A 151 4.95 16.06 12.62
CA LEU A 151 5.09 14.95 11.67
C LEU A 151 5.26 15.42 10.22
N GLU A 152 4.51 16.43 9.79
CA GLU A 152 4.63 16.99 8.44
C GLU A 152 6.02 17.61 8.22
N SER A 153 6.57 18.31 9.22
CA SER A 153 7.93 18.83 9.18
C SER A 153 8.98 17.71 9.08
N GLY A 154 8.85 16.65 9.88
CA GLY A 154 9.75 15.50 9.82
C GLY A 154 9.70 14.75 8.48
N ILE A 155 8.51 14.62 7.88
CA ILE A 155 8.36 14.07 6.54
C ILE A 155 9.03 14.98 5.49
N ASP A 156 8.85 16.30 5.59
CA ASP A 156 9.49 17.29 4.72
C ASP A 156 11.02 17.20 4.78
N GLU A 157 11.58 17.08 5.98
CA GLU A 157 13.02 16.93 6.20
C GLU A 157 13.54 15.61 5.59
N ALA A 158 12.86 14.50 5.84
CA ALA A 158 13.23 13.20 5.28
C ALA A 158 13.24 13.21 3.74
N ILE A 159 12.23 13.80 3.12
CA ILE A 159 12.16 13.95 1.66
C ILE A 159 13.31 14.83 1.13
N LYS A 160 13.59 15.95 1.79
CA LYS A 160 14.67 16.86 1.38
C LYS A 160 16.05 16.24 1.55
N ALA A 161 16.23 15.41 2.56
CA ALA A 161 17.50 14.72 2.83
C ALA A 161 17.82 13.62 1.80
N SER A 162 16.83 13.11 1.08
CA SER A 162 16.99 12.08 0.04
C SER A 162 16.79 12.66 -1.36
N PRO A 163 17.85 12.88 -2.15
CA PRO A 163 17.72 13.35 -3.53
C PRO A 163 16.79 12.48 -4.36
N VAL A 164 16.86 11.15 -4.20
CA VAL A 164 16.00 10.18 -4.91
C VAL A 164 14.52 10.38 -4.60
N TRP A 165 14.17 10.65 -3.34
CA TRP A 165 12.77 10.90 -2.97
C TRP A 165 12.32 12.28 -3.43
N LYS A 166 13.19 13.27 -3.35
CA LYS A 166 12.92 14.63 -3.83
C LYS A 166 12.62 14.62 -5.33
N ASP A 167 13.47 13.99 -6.12
CA ASP A 167 13.26 13.84 -7.57
C ASP A 167 11.93 13.12 -7.88
N LYS A 168 11.63 12.04 -7.15
CA LYS A 168 10.35 11.33 -7.31
C LYS A 168 9.14 12.20 -6.91
N GLU A 169 9.26 12.99 -5.83
CA GLU A 169 8.20 13.92 -5.41
C GLU A 169 7.96 14.97 -6.49
N ASP A 170 9.00 15.59 -7.02
CA ASP A 170 8.92 16.64 -8.05
C ASP A 170 8.33 16.09 -9.36
N LEU A 171 8.75 14.90 -9.78
CA LEU A 171 8.19 14.20 -10.92
C LEU A 171 6.68 13.93 -10.75
N LEU A 172 6.26 13.43 -9.61
CA LEU A 172 4.86 13.14 -9.32
C LEU A 172 4.04 14.42 -9.18
N ALA A 173 4.57 15.45 -8.51
CA ALA A 173 3.92 16.74 -8.31
C ALA A 173 3.77 17.53 -9.62
N SER A 174 4.54 17.21 -10.67
CA SER A 174 4.34 17.77 -12.01
C SER A 174 2.96 17.45 -12.60
N ILE A 175 2.29 16.39 -12.12
CA ILE A 175 0.97 15.98 -12.62
C ILE A 175 -0.12 16.82 -11.95
N PRO A 176 -0.91 17.62 -12.69
CA PRO A 176 -2.00 18.39 -12.12
C PRO A 176 -3.02 17.47 -11.42
N GLY A 177 -3.15 17.64 -10.10
CA GLY A 177 -3.99 16.81 -9.24
C GLY A 177 -3.20 15.93 -8.26
N ILE A 178 -1.89 15.82 -8.42
CA ILE A 178 -1.00 15.17 -7.43
C ILE A 178 -0.36 16.27 -6.59
N GLY A 179 -0.73 16.35 -5.32
CA GLY A 179 -0.06 17.20 -4.34
C GLY A 179 0.97 16.44 -3.51
N PRO A 180 1.78 17.14 -2.68
CA PRO A 180 2.84 16.53 -1.88
C PRO A 180 2.37 15.33 -1.05
N ALA A 181 1.23 15.44 -0.38
CA ALA A 181 0.70 14.34 0.44
C ALA A 181 0.42 13.06 -0.37
N THR A 182 -0.09 13.20 -1.62
CA THR A 182 -0.30 12.04 -2.50
C THR A 182 1.02 11.49 -3.02
N ALA A 183 1.95 12.36 -3.44
CA ALA A 183 3.27 11.97 -3.92
C ALA A 183 4.02 11.17 -2.84
N ARG A 184 4.07 11.66 -1.62
CA ARG A 184 4.71 10.99 -0.47
C ARG A 184 4.06 9.65 -0.12
N THR A 185 2.72 9.58 -0.18
CA THR A 185 2.02 8.31 0.00
C THR A 185 2.42 7.29 -1.09
N LEU A 186 2.57 7.73 -2.34
CA LEU A 186 3.01 6.86 -3.43
C LEU A 186 4.46 6.41 -3.26
N ILE A 187 5.36 7.31 -2.83
CA ILE A 187 6.77 6.99 -2.59
C ILE A 187 6.91 5.99 -1.45
N ALA A 188 6.22 6.22 -0.34
CA ALA A 188 6.32 5.42 0.87
C ALA A 188 5.58 4.07 0.78
N GLU A 189 4.36 4.06 0.23
CA GLU A 189 3.49 2.89 0.26
C GLU A 189 3.41 2.13 -1.08
N LEU A 190 4.13 2.58 -2.13
CA LEU A 190 4.14 1.93 -3.45
C LEU A 190 5.57 1.91 -4.04
N PRO A 191 6.53 1.24 -3.39
CA PRO A 191 7.93 1.18 -3.87
C PRO A 191 8.07 0.58 -5.26
N GLU A 192 7.10 -0.23 -5.72
CA GLU A 192 7.08 -0.81 -7.06
C GLU A 192 6.69 0.18 -8.17
N LEU A 193 6.41 1.44 -7.80
CA LEU A 193 6.06 2.48 -8.78
C LEU A 193 7.22 2.71 -9.76
N GLY A 194 6.93 2.60 -11.05
CA GLY A 194 7.93 2.66 -12.13
C GLY A 194 8.46 1.31 -12.60
N SER A 195 8.35 0.24 -11.81
CA SER A 195 8.88 -1.09 -12.15
C SER A 195 7.86 -2.05 -12.76
N LEU A 196 6.58 -1.91 -12.39
CA LEU A 196 5.52 -2.81 -12.84
C LEU A 196 4.87 -2.33 -14.16
N ASP A 197 4.22 -3.27 -14.86
CA ASP A 197 3.36 -2.88 -15.98
C ASP A 197 2.03 -2.25 -15.51
N ARG A 198 1.28 -1.68 -16.46
CA ARG A 198 0.01 -0.98 -16.20
C ARG A 198 -1.09 -1.85 -15.59
N ARG A 199 -1.06 -3.16 -15.82
CA ARG A 199 -2.06 -4.10 -15.29
C ARG A 199 -1.66 -4.55 -13.90
N GLN A 200 -0.41 -4.89 -13.72
CA GLN A 200 0.18 -5.31 -12.43
C GLN A 200 0.03 -4.22 -11.37
N ILE A 201 0.41 -2.96 -11.69
CA ILE A 201 0.31 -1.87 -10.71
C ILE A 201 -1.14 -1.53 -10.37
N ALA A 202 -2.06 -1.59 -11.36
CA ALA A 202 -3.48 -1.37 -11.10
C ALA A 202 -4.09 -2.48 -10.23
N ALA A 203 -3.66 -3.73 -10.40
CA ALA A 203 -4.07 -4.86 -9.57
C ALA A 203 -3.51 -4.73 -8.15
N LEU A 204 -2.22 -4.39 -8.02
CA LEU A 204 -1.54 -4.20 -6.73
C LEU A 204 -2.23 -3.13 -5.87
N VAL A 205 -2.66 -2.03 -6.48
CA VAL A 205 -3.39 -0.94 -5.78
C VAL A 205 -4.88 -1.27 -5.60
N GLY A 206 -5.39 -2.28 -6.29
CA GLY A 206 -6.81 -2.64 -6.26
C GLY A 206 -7.69 -1.69 -7.08
N LEU A 207 -7.14 -1.10 -8.15
CA LEU A 207 -7.85 -0.28 -9.13
C LEU A 207 -8.12 -1.04 -10.45
N ALA A 208 -7.68 -2.29 -10.58
CA ALA A 208 -8.07 -3.16 -11.67
C ALA A 208 -9.50 -3.67 -11.42
N PRO A 209 -10.46 -3.37 -12.32
CA PRO A 209 -11.81 -3.90 -12.16
C PRO A 209 -11.81 -5.40 -12.42
N TRP A 210 -12.52 -6.11 -11.59
CA TRP A 210 -12.83 -7.53 -11.77
C TRP A 210 -14.32 -7.70 -11.93
N THR A 211 -14.68 -8.56 -12.85
CA THR A 211 -16.04 -8.79 -13.27
C THR A 211 -16.45 -10.22 -12.93
N ARG A 212 -17.64 -10.39 -12.40
CA ARG A 212 -18.25 -11.71 -12.22
C ARG A 212 -19.29 -11.88 -13.32
N GLN A 213 -19.03 -12.81 -14.22
CA GLN A 213 -19.95 -13.13 -15.33
C GLN A 213 -19.97 -14.65 -15.49
N SER A 214 -21.16 -15.20 -15.72
CA SER A 214 -21.33 -16.62 -16.02
C SER A 214 -22.54 -16.83 -16.94
N GLY A 215 -22.36 -17.56 -18.01
CA GLY A 215 -23.42 -17.78 -19.00
C GLY A 215 -24.01 -16.48 -19.54
N LYS A 216 -25.30 -16.30 -19.43
CA LYS A 216 -26.02 -15.08 -19.84
C LYS A 216 -26.00 -13.96 -18.78
N TRP A 217 -25.58 -14.25 -17.55
CA TRP A 217 -25.55 -13.26 -16.50
C TRP A 217 -24.36 -12.30 -16.63
N ARG A 218 -24.65 -11.01 -16.63
CA ARG A 218 -23.66 -9.92 -16.71
C ARG A 218 -23.63 -9.14 -15.40
N GLY A 219 -22.68 -9.49 -14.51
CA GLY A 219 -22.49 -8.80 -13.25
C GLY A 219 -21.79 -7.44 -13.43
N LYS A 220 -21.93 -6.56 -12.42
CA LYS A 220 -21.23 -5.29 -12.38
C LYS A 220 -19.75 -5.53 -12.07
N SER A 221 -18.86 -4.80 -12.77
CA SER A 221 -17.43 -4.77 -12.41
C SER A 221 -17.24 -3.99 -11.13
N VAL A 222 -16.44 -4.53 -10.23
CA VAL A 222 -16.07 -3.90 -8.95
C VAL A 222 -14.55 -3.79 -8.84
N ILE A 223 -14.09 -2.87 -8.00
CA ILE A 223 -12.68 -2.78 -7.60
C ILE A 223 -12.54 -3.17 -6.14
N GLY A 224 -11.37 -3.63 -5.74
CA GLY A 224 -11.11 -4.01 -4.35
C GLY A 224 -9.80 -4.75 -4.16
N GLY A 225 -9.53 -5.15 -2.95
CA GLY A 225 -8.24 -5.74 -2.58
C GLY A 225 -7.09 -4.75 -2.68
N GLY A 226 -5.88 -5.24 -2.72
CA GLY A 226 -4.67 -4.44 -2.89
C GLY A 226 -4.47 -3.37 -1.81
N ARG A 227 -3.63 -2.37 -2.11
CA ARG A 227 -3.22 -1.31 -1.17
C ARG A 227 -4.30 -0.24 -1.05
N ALA A 228 -5.20 -0.40 -0.09
CA ALA A 228 -6.36 0.46 0.12
C ALA A 228 -5.98 1.93 0.37
N GLN A 229 -4.86 2.19 1.05
CA GLN A 229 -4.40 3.54 1.38
C GLN A 229 -3.96 4.30 0.14
N VAL A 230 -3.14 3.66 -0.70
CA VAL A 230 -2.73 4.20 -2.00
C VAL A 230 -3.95 4.48 -2.88
N ARG A 231 -4.92 3.55 -2.91
CA ARG A 231 -6.18 3.73 -3.66
C ARG A 231 -6.98 4.93 -3.16
N SER A 232 -7.04 5.14 -1.83
CA SER A 232 -7.74 6.29 -1.23
C SER A 232 -7.06 7.62 -1.57
N ALA A 233 -5.73 7.69 -1.49
CA ALA A 233 -4.96 8.87 -1.89
C ALA A 233 -5.17 9.20 -3.37
N LEU A 234 -5.12 8.20 -4.25
CA LEU A 234 -5.37 8.37 -5.69
C LEU A 234 -6.82 8.76 -6.01
N TYR A 235 -7.79 8.30 -5.21
CA TYR A 235 -9.18 8.75 -5.36
C TYR A 235 -9.32 10.25 -5.06
N MET A 236 -8.70 10.73 -3.99
CA MET A 236 -8.69 12.17 -3.66
C MET A 236 -7.95 12.99 -4.72
N ALA A 237 -6.82 12.51 -5.19
CA ALA A 237 -6.09 13.12 -6.29
C ALA A 237 -6.92 13.15 -7.60
N ALA A 238 -7.67 12.10 -7.90
CA ALA A 238 -8.56 12.04 -9.06
C ALA A 238 -9.71 13.05 -9.01
N LEU A 239 -10.23 13.37 -7.80
CA LEU A 239 -11.21 14.44 -7.63
C LEU A 239 -10.65 15.79 -8.07
N VAL A 240 -9.41 16.10 -7.72
CA VAL A 240 -8.72 17.33 -8.12
C VAL A 240 -8.37 17.28 -9.60
N ALA A 241 -7.77 16.18 -10.07
CA ALA A 241 -7.37 16.00 -11.46
C ALA A 241 -8.55 16.05 -12.44
N SER A 242 -9.73 15.57 -12.05
CA SER A 242 -10.94 15.65 -12.89
C SER A 242 -11.43 17.09 -13.11
N ARG A 243 -10.89 18.06 -12.37
CA ARG A 243 -11.22 19.50 -12.51
C ARG A 243 -10.11 20.29 -13.16
N TYR A 244 -8.86 20.03 -12.78
CA TYR A 244 -7.71 20.88 -13.09
C TYR A 244 -6.72 20.27 -14.10
N ASN A 245 -6.77 18.95 -14.37
CA ASN A 245 -5.96 18.31 -15.39
C ASN A 245 -6.78 18.19 -16.68
N SER A 246 -6.42 18.91 -17.74
CA SER A 246 -7.18 18.97 -19.00
C SER A 246 -7.45 17.59 -19.60
N VAL A 247 -6.43 16.72 -19.67
CA VAL A 247 -6.53 15.36 -20.20
C VAL A 247 -7.47 14.49 -19.37
N LEU A 248 -7.32 14.51 -18.04
CA LEU A 248 -8.11 13.68 -17.14
C LEU A 248 -9.54 14.21 -16.98
N LYS A 249 -9.74 15.52 -17.08
CA LYS A 249 -11.06 16.17 -17.16
C LYS A 249 -11.84 15.68 -18.37
N THR A 250 -11.22 15.66 -19.54
CA THR A 250 -11.84 15.14 -20.77
C THR A 250 -12.23 13.67 -20.62
N VAL A 251 -11.36 12.83 -20.03
CA VAL A 251 -11.69 11.43 -19.74
C VAL A 251 -12.88 11.32 -18.80
N TYR A 252 -12.90 12.12 -17.72
CA TYR A 252 -14.00 12.14 -16.76
C TYR A 252 -15.33 12.52 -17.41
N GLN A 253 -15.35 13.62 -18.16
CA GLN A 253 -16.55 14.12 -18.85
C GLN A 253 -17.08 13.11 -19.87
N ARG A 254 -16.19 12.50 -20.69
CA ARG A 254 -16.55 11.45 -21.64
C ARG A 254 -17.25 10.28 -20.96
N LEU A 255 -16.76 9.84 -19.79
CA LEU A 255 -17.37 8.73 -19.04
C LEU A 255 -18.76 9.11 -18.49
N LEU A 256 -18.93 10.35 -18.04
CA LEU A 256 -20.24 10.85 -17.59
C LEU A 256 -21.24 10.93 -18.75
N SER A 257 -20.81 11.46 -19.91
CA SER A 257 -21.65 11.51 -21.11
C SER A 257 -22.05 10.10 -21.61
N ALA A 258 -21.18 9.11 -21.37
CA ALA A 258 -21.50 7.70 -21.65
C ALA A 258 -22.36 7.04 -20.55
N GLY A 259 -23.00 7.83 -19.65
CA GLY A 259 -23.92 7.35 -18.62
C GLY A 259 -23.25 6.65 -17.41
N LYS A 260 -21.94 6.75 -17.24
CA LYS A 260 -21.27 6.16 -16.06
C LYS A 260 -21.55 6.98 -14.81
N ALA A 261 -21.80 6.31 -13.69
CA ALA A 261 -21.95 6.98 -12.40
C ALA A 261 -20.67 7.75 -12.02
N LYS A 262 -20.83 8.93 -11.38
CA LYS A 262 -19.72 9.82 -10.99
C LYS A 262 -18.57 9.09 -10.28
N LYS A 263 -18.89 8.22 -9.32
CA LYS A 263 -17.90 7.44 -8.57
C LYS A 263 -17.12 6.46 -9.46
N VAL A 264 -17.81 5.82 -10.41
CA VAL A 264 -17.18 4.91 -11.37
C VAL A 264 -16.23 5.67 -12.31
N ALA A 265 -16.65 6.84 -12.81
CA ALA A 265 -15.82 7.71 -13.61
C ALA A 265 -14.58 8.19 -12.85
N LEU A 266 -14.70 8.59 -11.58
CA LEU A 266 -13.58 8.98 -10.73
C LEU A 266 -12.59 7.82 -10.48
N ILE A 267 -13.08 6.60 -10.29
CA ILE A 267 -12.21 5.41 -10.17
C ILE A 267 -11.43 5.15 -11.46
N ALA A 268 -12.06 5.32 -12.60
CA ALA A 268 -11.37 5.19 -13.89
C ALA A 268 -10.28 6.28 -14.07
N VAL A 269 -10.57 7.51 -13.63
CA VAL A 269 -9.57 8.60 -13.59
C VAL A 269 -8.43 8.25 -12.62
N ALA A 270 -8.73 7.77 -11.41
CA ALA A 270 -7.72 7.34 -10.43
C ALA A 270 -6.80 6.25 -11.00
N ARG A 271 -7.37 5.27 -11.72
CA ARG A 271 -6.56 4.25 -12.41
C ARG A 271 -5.69 4.83 -13.51
N LYS A 272 -6.20 5.75 -14.31
CA LYS A 272 -5.41 6.42 -15.36
C LYS A 272 -4.30 7.27 -14.72
N LEU A 273 -4.61 7.98 -13.64
CA LEU A 273 -3.63 8.75 -12.88
C LEU A 273 -2.51 7.87 -12.32
N LEU A 274 -2.83 6.71 -11.72
CA LEU A 274 -1.84 5.74 -11.27
C LEU A 274 -0.93 5.27 -12.40
N ILE A 275 -1.50 4.92 -13.56
CA ILE A 275 -0.73 4.48 -14.73
C ILE A 275 0.18 5.60 -15.22
N THR A 276 -0.27 6.84 -15.19
CA THR A 276 0.53 8.02 -15.51
C THR A 276 1.67 8.21 -14.52
N CYS A 277 1.42 8.16 -13.21
CA CYS A 277 2.46 8.21 -12.18
C CYS A 277 3.53 7.12 -12.42
N ASN A 278 3.08 5.89 -12.70
CA ASN A 278 3.98 4.77 -12.98
C ASN A 278 4.84 4.99 -14.22
N ALA A 279 4.28 5.58 -15.27
CA ALA A 279 5.02 5.90 -16.50
C ALA A 279 6.04 7.02 -16.27
N ILE A 280 5.67 8.09 -15.56
CA ILE A 280 6.54 9.23 -15.23
C ILE A 280 7.75 8.77 -14.40
N ILE A 281 7.53 7.96 -13.35
CA ILE A 281 8.65 7.42 -12.56
C ILE A 281 9.53 6.48 -13.39
N ARG A 282 8.96 5.69 -14.30
CA ARG A 282 9.75 4.82 -15.19
C ARG A 282 10.59 5.59 -16.18
N THR A 283 10.03 6.64 -16.79
CA THR A 283 10.67 7.38 -17.89
C THR A 283 11.50 8.56 -17.39
N GLN A 284 11.39 8.94 -16.12
CA GLN A 284 12.04 10.09 -15.50
C GLN A 284 11.73 11.41 -16.25
N LYS A 285 10.53 11.52 -16.82
CA LYS A 285 10.07 12.70 -17.54
C LYS A 285 8.90 13.34 -16.82
N THR A 286 8.91 14.66 -16.68
CA THR A 286 7.80 15.43 -16.12
C THR A 286 6.51 15.29 -16.94
N TRP A 287 5.38 15.58 -16.33
CA TRP A 287 4.08 15.59 -17.02
C TRP A 287 4.09 16.58 -18.18
N GLN A 288 3.60 16.10 -19.33
CA GLN A 288 3.34 16.94 -20.50
C GLN A 288 1.86 16.79 -20.87
N SER A 289 1.15 17.93 -20.97
CA SER A 289 -0.21 17.97 -21.51
C SER A 289 -0.09 17.89 -23.04
N THR A 290 -0.27 16.70 -23.57
CA THR A 290 -0.49 16.49 -25.01
C THR A 290 -1.96 16.61 -25.35
#